data_6e45166b3508bb3c06d79512c3b8dc35
#
_entry.id   6e45166b3508bb3c06d79512c3b8dc35
#
_cell.length_a   1.000
_cell.length_b   1.000
_cell.length_c   1.000
_cell.angle_alpha   90.00
_cell.angle_beta   90.00
_cell.angle_gamma   90.00
#
_symmetry.space_group_name_H-M   'P 1'
#
loop_
_entity.id
_entity.type
_entity.pdbx_description
1 polymer ?
#
loop_
_entity_poly.entity_id
_entity_poly.type
_entity_poly.pdbx_seq_one_letter_code
_entity_poly.pdbx_strand_id
1 'polypeptide(L)'
;MKFFDFIKKFFWFTLKETYSFFLKLALLIFLIFIIGFSAITVVNSKLKGEKIKKNNDYVLFNVSNVVEDKVIGSDFLSDKKDISYMDILQSLDEIKNDNSVKGVILSLDDINLSSSKVEELMKKFLEIKQNNKKIYAFGAYITNANYKLASIADEIIAVPSASANVNLTGYNYSDIYMKGLFDKLGINMEVVRIGNYKSYGENYVSNQMSPELKSELTRIFENRYQKFVTDISKNRNIDKNALNDDIVSGVDTNLSIFDARDKKLVDKLEHFSDFTKRLNIKEDNVSDIYDYYEKKVKDTKVGNGSNGTIAVIYAEGSILYDASGVTQGVITPDNITQKLEKAMKTKNLMGIVLRVNSGGGSALASEVIYQELSKINVPVYVSMSDMAASGGYYISMSGKKVFADNATITGSIGVVSMVPKLYNTQSKLGISANSISKGKYSDINNSFSPLSEESKQKLVQSMQQTYAEFKSRVTNNRKIDENVLENYAQGKIWLGDEAKNINLVDGIASLDEVIKIMAKDLGIDKRNYAVENIYLEEDLMTKLQALTSRVSEKFKLSTELKEKIPETKKVFDAYDVALANKNKPLYYLPYKLELY
;
A
#
# COMPACT_ATOMS: atom_id res chain seq x y z
N MET A 1 53.89 10.36 54.25
CA MET A 1 54.44 9.98 52.92
C MET A 1 54.09 8.55 52.51
N LYS A 2 54.32 7.53 53.34
CA LYS A 2 54.02 6.11 52.97
C LYS A 2 52.54 5.76 52.69
N PHE A 3 51.55 6.44 53.30
CA PHE A 3 50.11 6.20 53.10
C PHE A 3 49.60 6.72 51.73
N PHE A 4 50.05 7.86 51.27
CA PHE A 4 49.71 8.42 49.94
C PHE A 4 50.30 7.58 48.79
N ASP A 5 51.49 7.02 48.98
CA ASP A 5 52.11 6.10 48.02
C ASP A 5 51.34 4.77 47.89
N PHE A 6 50.81 4.28 49.00
CA PHE A 6 49.96 3.08 49.03
C PHE A 6 48.64 3.31 48.30
N ILE A 7 47.96 4.43 48.55
CA ILE A 7 46.69 4.78 47.85
C ILE A 7 46.93 4.94 46.34
N LYS A 8 48.03 5.60 45.94
CA LYS A 8 48.39 5.78 44.56
C LYS A 8 48.68 4.45 43.84
N LYS A 9 49.38 3.54 44.47
CA LYS A 9 49.65 2.19 43.96
C LYS A 9 48.37 1.33 43.89
N PHE A 10 47.50 1.41 44.89
CA PHE A 10 46.23 0.71 44.91
C PHE A 10 45.28 1.22 43.82
N PHE A 11 45.19 2.55 43.62
CA PHE A 11 44.39 3.17 42.58
C PHE A 11 44.89 2.79 41.18
N TRP A 12 46.22 2.79 40.98
CA TRP A 12 46.83 2.37 39.72
C TRP A 12 46.64 0.87 39.43
N PHE A 13 46.69 0.04 40.44
CA PHE A 13 46.45 -1.39 40.33
C PHE A 13 44.97 -1.67 39.95
N THR A 14 44.01 -1.07 40.65
CA THR A 14 42.59 -1.23 40.33
C THR A 14 42.24 -0.70 38.95
N LEU A 15 42.81 0.41 38.55
CA LEU A 15 42.59 0.98 37.20
C LEU A 15 43.14 0.06 36.09
N LYS A 16 44.30 -0.53 36.33
CA LYS A 16 44.93 -1.47 35.38
C LYS A 16 44.13 -2.79 35.27
N GLU A 17 43.63 -3.32 36.37
CA GLU A 17 42.82 -4.54 36.37
C GLU A 17 41.45 -4.31 35.73
N THR A 18 40.78 -3.20 36.02
CA THR A 18 39.52 -2.82 35.35
C THR A 18 39.72 -2.60 33.85
N TYR A 19 40.77 -1.92 33.44
CA TYR A 19 41.07 -1.75 32.01
C TYR A 19 41.35 -3.10 31.31
N SER A 20 42.15 -3.97 31.96
CA SER A 20 42.43 -5.33 31.48
C SER A 20 41.16 -6.18 31.37
N PHE A 21 40.24 -6.06 32.34
CA PHE A 21 38.95 -6.75 32.30
C PHE A 21 38.09 -6.30 31.11
N PHE A 22 37.93 -4.98 30.91
CA PHE A 22 37.16 -4.45 29.78
C PHE A 22 37.78 -4.79 28.42
N LEU A 23 39.12 -4.81 28.33
CA LEU A 23 39.81 -5.21 27.10
C LEU A 23 39.58 -6.69 26.80
N LYS A 24 39.63 -7.57 27.80
CA LYS A 24 39.35 -9.00 27.65
C LYS A 24 37.89 -9.26 27.30
N LEU A 25 36.96 -8.50 27.89
CA LEU A 25 35.54 -8.56 27.56
C LEU A 25 35.26 -8.12 26.12
N ALA A 26 35.87 -7.03 25.69
CA ALA A 26 35.76 -6.55 24.29
C ALA A 26 36.34 -7.56 23.29
N LEU A 27 37.49 -8.17 23.60
CA LEU A 27 38.08 -9.24 22.80
C LEU A 27 37.19 -10.49 22.72
N LEU A 28 36.56 -10.86 23.86
CA LEU A 28 35.62 -11.99 23.89
C LEU A 28 34.37 -11.71 23.03
N ILE A 29 33.80 -10.52 23.13
CA ILE A 29 32.65 -10.10 22.30
C ILE A 29 33.04 -10.09 20.82
N PHE A 30 34.23 -9.59 20.50
CA PHE A 30 34.74 -9.58 19.13
C PHE A 30 34.98 -11.01 18.58
N LEU A 31 35.48 -11.91 19.42
CA LEU A 31 35.65 -13.33 19.07
C LEU A 31 34.30 -14.03 18.81
N ILE A 32 33.31 -13.78 19.66
CA ILE A 32 31.95 -14.30 19.49
C ILE A 32 31.35 -13.77 18.18
N PHE A 33 31.59 -12.48 17.88
CA PHE A 33 31.12 -11.87 16.62
C PHE A 33 31.79 -12.52 15.39
N ILE A 34 33.10 -12.80 15.43
CA ILE A 34 33.83 -13.49 14.34
C ILE A 34 33.32 -14.93 14.17
N ILE A 35 33.13 -15.66 15.27
CA ILE A 35 32.63 -17.05 15.23
C ILE A 35 31.18 -17.05 14.67
N GLY A 36 30.33 -16.15 15.14
CA GLY A 36 28.97 -16.00 14.64
C GLY A 36 28.93 -15.64 13.15
N PHE A 37 29.74 -14.70 12.71
CA PHE A 37 29.86 -14.30 11.31
C PHE A 37 30.42 -15.44 10.42
N SER A 38 31.42 -16.18 10.92
CA SER A 38 31.97 -17.33 10.23
C SER A 38 30.96 -18.48 10.12
N ALA A 39 30.18 -18.72 11.17
CA ALA A 39 29.11 -19.73 11.15
C ALA A 39 28.02 -19.36 10.14
N ILE A 40 27.61 -18.10 10.08
CA ILE A 40 26.63 -17.58 9.10
C ILE A 40 27.17 -17.71 7.67
N THR A 41 28.44 -17.40 7.43
CA THR A 41 29.05 -17.53 6.10
C THR A 41 29.19 -18.97 5.67
N VAL A 42 29.51 -19.90 6.56
CA VAL A 42 29.59 -21.35 6.28
C VAL A 42 28.20 -21.94 6.04
N VAL A 43 27.19 -21.54 6.82
CA VAL A 43 25.79 -21.96 6.58
C VAL A 43 25.30 -21.41 5.26
N ASN A 44 25.52 -20.13 4.95
CA ASN A 44 25.14 -19.53 3.66
C ASN A 44 25.92 -20.14 2.47
N SER A 45 27.19 -20.54 2.65
CA SER A 45 27.95 -21.20 1.57
C SER A 45 27.47 -22.64 1.34
N LYS A 46 27.07 -23.37 2.38
CA LYS A 46 26.46 -24.70 2.24
C LYS A 46 25.07 -24.62 1.62
N LEU A 47 24.26 -23.63 1.97
CA LEU A 47 22.95 -23.39 1.34
C LEU A 47 23.09 -22.92 -0.14
N LYS A 48 24.19 -22.24 -0.50
CA LYS A 48 24.51 -21.92 -1.91
C LYS A 48 25.08 -23.10 -2.71
N GLY A 49 25.48 -24.19 -2.06
CA GLY A 49 26.15 -25.34 -2.70
C GLY A 49 25.25 -26.26 -3.51
N GLU A 50 23.94 -26.23 -3.37
CA GLU A 50 23.00 -26.99 -4.18
C GLU A 50 22.26 -26.10 -5.18
N LYS A 51 22.99 -25.57 -6.16
CA LYS A 51 22.33 -25.07 -7.39
C LYS A 51 21.91 -26.27 -8.22
N ILE A 52 20.83 -26.94 -7.83
CA ILE A 52 20.09 -27.82 -8.72
C ILE A 52 19.64 -26.91 -9.88
N LYS A 53 20.06 -27.25 -11.10
CA LYS A 53 19.51 -26.66 -12.33
C LYS A 53 18.06 -27.10 -12.41
N LYS A 54 17.14 -26.40 -11.74
CA LYS A 54 15.72 -26.63 -11.92
C LYS A 54 15.34 -26.06 -13.28
N ASN A 55 14.89 -26.92 -14.19
CA ASN A 55 14.14 -26.48 -15.35
C ASN A 55 12.81 -25.93 -14.80
N ASN A 56 12.53 -24.66 -15.04
CA ASN A 56 11.29 -24.04 -14.57
C ASN A 56 10.19 -24.32 -15.61
N ASP A 57 9.61 -25.52 -15.59
CA ASP A 57 8.50 -25.84 -16.50
C ASP A 57 7.26 -25.03 -16.16
N TYR A 58 7.03 -24.76 -14.86
CA TYR A 58 5.94 -23.92 -14.35
C TYR A 58 6.42 -23.01 -13.23
N VAL A 59 5.79 -21.83 -13.14
CA VAL A 59 6.01 -20.89 -12.03
C VAL A 59 4.78 -20.86 -11.14
N LEU A 60 4.98 -21.12 -9.85
CA LEU A 60 3.95 -20.99 -8.82
C LEU A 60 3.81 -19.52 -8.44
N PHE A 61 2.64 -18.96 -8.65
CA PHE A 61 2.28 -17.62 -8.24
C PHE A 61 1.56 -17.68 -6.88
N ASN A 62 2.31 -17.40 -5.81
CA ASN A 62 1.90 -17.50 -4.40
C ASN A 62 2.07 -16.16 -3.70
N VAL A 63 1.50 -15.09 -4.27
CA VAL A 63 1.73 -13.72 -3.83
C VAL A 63 0.63 -13.25 -2.88
N SER A 64 1.04 -12.88 -1.68
CA SER A 64 0.21 -12.17 -0.70
C SER A 64 0.91 -10.88 -0.27
N ASN A 65 0.13 -9.84 0.06
CA ASN A 65 0.65 -8.58 0.62
C ASN A 65 1.76 -7.91 -0.20
N VAL A 66 1.39 -7.41 -1.35
CA VAL A 66 2.33 -6.75 -2.27
C VAL A 66 2.64 -5.33 -1.81
N VAL A 67 3.92 -5.01 -1.68
CA VAL A 67 4.44 -3.67 -1.41
C VAL A 67 4.88 -3.03 -2.73
N GLU A 68 4.45 -1.80 -2.98
CA GLU A 68 4.88 -1.03 -4.15
C GLU A 68 6.16 -0.24 -3.85
N ASP A 69 6.18 0.49 -2.74
CA ASP A 69 7.33 1.30 -2.31
C ASP A 69 8.25 0.52 -1.37
N LYS A 70 9.21 -0.18 -1.94
CA LYS A 70 10.21 -0.96 -1.21
C LYS A 70 11.27 -0.06 -0.59
N VAL A 71 11.61 -0.30 0.68
CA VAL A 71 12.78 0.33 1.31
C VAL A 71 13.94 -0.67 1.32
N ILE A 72 15.02 -0.35 0.62
CA ILE A 72 16.16 -1.25 0.49
C ILE A 72 16.88 -1.38 1.84
N GLY A 73 16.95 -2.59 2.34
CA GLY A 73 17.68 -2.91 3.58
C GLY A 73 16.83 -3.00 4.83
N SER A 74 15.50 -2.84 4.75
CA SER A 74 14.58 -2.98 5.88
C SER A 74 14.54 -4.40 6.47
N ASP A 75 14.92 -5.42 5.69
CA ASP A 75 14.76 -6.84 6.04
C ASP A 75 16.06 -7.61 6.28
N PHE A 76 17.08 -6.92 6.79
CA PHE A 76 18.38 -7.56 7.10
C PHE A 76 18.26 -8.82 7.99
N LEU A 77 17.15 -8.98 8.74
CA LEU A 77 16.90 -10.09 9.65
C LEU A 77 15.67 -10.93 9.29
N SER A 78 15.02 -10.69 8.13
CA SER A 78 13.87 -11.48 7.70
C SER A 78 14.29 -12.53 6.68
N ASP A 79 13.85 -13.78 6.86
CA ASP A 79 13.99 -14.84 5.85
C ASP A 79 13.03 -14.64 4.66
N LYS A 80 12.19 -13.59 4.68
CA LYS A 80 11.26 -13.28 3.59
C LYS A 80 11.99 -12.51 2.50
N LYS A 81 11.91 -13.04 1.29
CA LYS A 81 12.44 -12.39 0.09
C LYS A 81 11.53 -11.22 -0.27
N ASP A 82 12.03 -9.99 -0.14
CA ASP A 82 11.31 -8.79 -0.55
C ASP A 82 11.30 -8.66 -2.05
N ILE A 83 10.12 -8.82 -2.61
CA ILE A 83 9.85 -8.58 -4.01
C ILE A 83 8.81 -7.46 -4.10
N SER A 84 9.10 -6.41 -4.86
CA SER A 84 8.15 -5.33 -5.08
C SER A 84 7.08 -5.72 -6.11
N TYR A 85 6.00 -4.94 -6.18
CA TYR A 85 4.98 -5.17 -7.21
C TYR A 85 5.55 -5.05 -8.63
N MET A 86 6.47 -4.11 -8.85
CA MET A 86 7.13 -3.97 -10.15
C MET A 86 8.01 -5.18 -10.48
N ASP A 87 8.69 -5.76 -9.48
CA ASP A 87 9.47 -6.99 -9.67
C ASP A 87 8.57 -8.17 -10.09
N ILE A 88 7.34 -8.24 -9.55
CA ILE A 88 6.33 -9.22 -9.96
C ILE A 88 5.91 -8.99 -11.43
N LEU A 89 5.59 -7.75 -11.80
CA LEU A 89 5.21 -7.43 -13.17
C LEU A 89 6.33 -7.76 -14.17
N GLN A 90 7.59 -7.46 -13.83
CA GLN A 90 8.75 -7.82 -14.63
C GLN A 90 8.94 -9.34 -14.72
N SER A 91 8.69 -10.06 -13.62
CA SER A 91 8.74 -11.52 -13.62
C SER A 91 7.69 -12.14 -14.55
N LEU A 92 6.47 -11.59 -14.57
CA LEU A 92 5.42 -12.04 -15.47
C LEU A 92 5.73 -11.71 -16.94
N ASP A 93 6.37 -10.58 -17.21
CA ASP A 93 6.85 -10.25 -18.56
C ASP A 93 7.97 -11.18 -19.03
N GLU A 94 8.89 -11.56 -18.12
CA GLU A 94 9.93 -12.55 -18.44
C GLU A 94 9.32 -13.95 -18.64
N ILE A 95 8.41 -14.39 -17.76
CA ILE A 95 7.67 -15.66 -17.91
C ILE A 95 6.98 -15.73 -19.27
N LYS A 96 6.36 -14.64 -19.71
CA LYS A 96 5.71 -14.57 -21.02
C LYS A 96 6.67 -14.92 -22.16
N ASN A 97 7.93 -14.50 -22.08
CA ASN A 97 8.94 -14.63 -23.12
C ASN A 97 9.89 -15.83 -22.93
N ASP A 98 9.99 -16.40 -21.73
CA ASP A 98 10.87 -17.54 -21.41
C ASP A 98 10.32 -18.85 -21.99
N ASN A 99 10.94 -19.33 -23.08
CA ASN A 99 10.55 -20.58 -23.75
C ASN A 99 10.68 -21.83 -22.86
N SER A 100 11.42 -21.77 -21.75
CA SER A 100 11.52 -22.89 -20.81
C SER A 100 10.27 -23.02 -19.92
N VAL A 101 9.49 -21.95 -19.75
CA VAL A 101 8.27 -21.93 -18.94
C VAL A 101 7.05 -22.26 -19.79
N LYS A 102 6.32 -23.30 -19.41
CA LYS A 102 5.09 -23.77 -20.08
C LYS A 102 3.85 -23.04 -19.58
N GLY A 103 3.88 -22.52 -18.36
CA GLY A 103 2.74 -21.82 -17.75
C GLY A 103 2.94 -21.41 -16.31
N VAL A 104 1.85 -20.93 -15.72
CA VAL A 104 1.79 -20.45 -14.32
C VAL A 104 0.73 -21.22 -13.55
N ILE A 105 1.01 -21.51 -12.29
CA ILE A 105 0.06 -22.10 -11.33
C ILE A 105 -0.26 -21.03 -10.30
N LEU A 106 -1.51 -20.57 -10.23
CA LEU A 106 -1.99 -19.64 -9.22
C LEU A 106 -2.30 -20.43 -7.94
N SER A 107 -1.57 -20.16 -6.85
CA SER A 107 -1.84 -20.74 -5.52
C SER A 107 -2.93 -19.93 -4.83
N LEU A 108 -4.18 -20.39 -4.91
CA LEU A 108 -5.35 -19.62 -4.45
C LEU A 108 -5.34 -19.41 -2.94
N ASP A 109 -4.83 -20.37 -2.17
CA ASP A 109 -4.78 -20.26 -0.70
C ASP A 109 -3.78 -19.19 -0.22
N ASP A 110 -2.84 -18.78 -1.07
CA ASP A 110 -1.81 -17.78 -0.76
C ASP A 110 -2.13 -16.39 -1.35
N ILE A 111 -3.05 -16.30 -2.32
CA ILE A 111 -3.34 -15.03 -3.01
C ILE A 111 -4.27 -14.17 -2.18
N ASN A 112 -3.77 -13.01 -1.77
CA ASN A 112 -4.55 -11.94 -1.13
C ASN A 112 -4.12 -10.58 -1.69
N LEU A 113 -4.85 -10.09 -2.70
CA LEU A 113 -4.52 -8.91 -3.47
C LEU A 113 -5.70 -7.94 -3.53
N SER A 114 -5.42 -6.65 -3.59
CA SER A 114 -6.43 -5.62 -3.79
C SER A 114 -7.08 -5.72 -5.19
N SER A 115 -8.28 -5.15 -5.31
CA SER A 115 -9.05 -5.22 -6.56
C SER A 115 -8.32 -4.64 -7.77
N SER A 116 -7.58 -3.52 -7.61
CA SER A 116 -6.83 -2.94 -8.71
C SER A 116 -5.67 -3.83 -9.14
N LYS A 117 -4.94 -4.41 -8.18
CA LYS A 117 -3.85 -5.36 -8.48
C LYS A 117 -4.37 -6.64 -9.15
N VAL A 118 -5.52 -7.14 -8.72
CA VAL A 118 -6.17 -8.27 -9.40
C VAL A 118 -6.46 -7.91 -10.86
N GLU A 119 -6.97 -6.73 -11.15
CA GLU A 119 -7.26 -6.29 -12.53
C GLU A 119 -6.00 -6.10 -13.38
N GLU A 120 -4.96 -5.48 -12.82
CA GLU A 120 -3.66 -5.36 -13.50
C GLU A 120 -3.04 -6.75 -13.81
N LEU A 121 -3.06 -7.67 -12.83
CA LEU A 121 -2.52 -9.01 -12.99
C LEU A 121 -3.34 -9.87 -13.96
N MET A 122 -4.67 -9.75 -13.98
CA MET A 122 -5.50 -10.42 -14.97
C MET A 122 -5.07 -10.06 -16.39
N LYS A 123 -4.78 -8.80 -16.68
CA LYS A 123 -4.25 -8.37 -17.99
C LYS A 123 -2.92 -9.08 -18.30
N LYS A 124 -1.99 -9.14 -17.33
CA LYS A 124 -0.70 -9.82 -17.50
C LYS A 124 -0.84 -11.32 -17.76
N PHE A 125 -1.69 -11.99 -17.00
CA PHE A 125 -1.93 -13.43 -17.22
C PHE A 125 -2.62 -13.69 -18.57
N LEU A 126 -3.51 -12.81 -19.01
CA LEU A 126 -4.09 -12.92 -20.36
C LEU A 126 -3.04 -12.73 -21.46
N GLU A 127 -2.06 -11.83 -21.30
CA GLU A 127 -0.92 -11.71 -22.20
C GLU A 127 -0.07 -13.01 -22.22
N ILE A 128 0.14 -13.64 -21.07
CA ILE A 128 0.84 -14.94 -20.96
C ILE A 128 0.09 -16.03 -21.71
N LYS A 129 -1.24 -16.09 -21.57
CA LYS A 129 -2.11 -17.02 -22.34
C LYS A 129 -2.02 -16.79 -23.85
N GLN A 130 -2.02 -15.52 -24.30
CA GLN A 130 -1.86 -15.17 -25.71
C GLN A 130 -0.53 -15.63 -26.31
N ASN A 131 0.50 -15.86 -25.46
CA ASN A 131 1.77 -16.46 -25.85
C ASN A 131 1.79 -18.01 -25.71
N ASN A 132 0.62 -18.64 -25.81
CA ASN A 132 0.43 -20.10 -25.75
C ASN A 132 0.90 -20.78 -24.46
N LYS A 133 0.96 -20.05 -23.34
CA LYS A 133 1.28 -20.59 -22.02
C LYS A 133 0.02 -20.84 -21.22
N LYS A 134 0.02 -21.90 -20.42
CA LYS A 134 -1.14 -22.30 -19.64
C LYS A 134 -1.20 -21.60 -18.28
N ILE A 135 -2.39 -21.28 -17.85
CA ILE A 135 -2.67 -20.78 -16.50
C ILE A 135 -3.54 -21.81 -15.79
N TYR A 136 -3.05 -22.32 -14.68
CA TYR A 136 -3.80 -23.20 -13.78
C TYR A 136 -4.06 -22.47 -12.47
N ALA A 137 -5.19 -22.69 -11.85
CA ALA A 137 -5.50 -22.22 -10.51
C ALA A 137 -5.69 -23.42 -9.58
N PHE A 138 -5.02 -23.45 -8.44
CA PHE A 138 -5.06 -24.56 -7.50
C PHE A 138 -5.26 -24.06 -6.08
N GLY A 139 -6.18 -24.68 -5.31
CA GLY A 139 -6.40 -24.33 -3.91
C GLY A 139 -7.49 -25.14 -3.23
N ALA A 140 -7.66 -24.94 -1.94
CA ALA A 140 -8.70 -25.53 -1.10
C ALA A 140 -9.78 -24.51 -0.73
N TYR A 141 -9.40 -23.24 -0.54
CA TYR A 141 -10.31 -22.16 -0.13
C TYR A 141 -10.40 -21.13 -1.24
N ILE A 142 -11.54 -21.12 -1.90
CA ILE A 142 -11.81 -20.25 -3.05
C ILE A 142 -12.82 -19.20 -2.61
N THR A 143 -12.39 -17.92 -2.55
CA THR A 143 -13.17 -16.81 -2.02
C THR A 143 -13.35 -15.70 -3.06
N ASN A 144 -14.16 -14.68 -2.78
CA ASN A 144 -14.29 -13.51 -3.64
C ASN A 144 -12.90 -12.92 -4.01
N ALA A 145 -11.97 -12.88 -3.04
CA ALA A 145 -10.68 -12.23 -3.20
C ALA A 145 -9.78 -12.90 -4.27
N ASN A 146 -9.83 -14.24 -4.37
CA ASN A 146 -8.97 -14.99 -5.29
C ASN A 146 -9.71 -15.52 -6.52
N TYR A 147 -11.05 -15.70 -6.46
CA TYR A 147 -11.81 -16.30 -7.55
C TYR A 147 -11.83 -15.44 -8.83
N LYS A 148 -11.87 -14.11 -8.69
CA LYS A 148 -11.84 -13.23 -9.86
C LYS A 148 -10.57 -13.49 -10.69
N LEU A 149 -9.42 -13.58 -10.04
CA LEU A 149 -8.17 -13.92 -10.71
C LEU A 149 -8.17 -15.37 -11.21
N ALA A 150 -8.65 -16.33 -10.42
CA ALA A 150 -8.78 -17.72 -10.80
C ALA A 150 -9.64 -17.93 -12.05
N SER A 151 -10.67 -17.07 -12.23
CA SER A 151 -11.64 -17.23 -13.32
C SER A 151 -11.04 -17.19 -14.72
N ILE A 152 -9.85 -16.58 -14.91
CA ILE A 152 -9.14 -16.56 -16.19
C ILE A 152 -8.29 -17.80 -16.46
N ALA A 153 -8.15 -18.70 -15.47
CA ALA A 153 -7.35 -19.92 -15.64
C ALA A 153 -7.92 -20.83 -16.74
N ASP A 154 -7.05 -21.65 -17.34
CA ASP A 154 -7.46 -22.70 -18.27
C ASP A 154 -8.18 -23.83 -17.53
N GLU A 155 -7.75 -24.14 -16.31
CA GLU A 155 -8.42 -25.05 -15.38
C GLU A 155 -8.31 -24.50 -13.95
N ILE A 156 -9.40 -24.55 -13.20
CA ILE A 156 -9.44 -24.35 -11.75
C ILE A 156 -9.52 -25.74 -11.09
N ILE A 157 -8.50 -26.07 -10.32
CA ILE A 157 -8.36 -27.35 -9.65
C ILE A 157 -8.51 -27.14 -8.14
N ALA A 158 -9.38 -27.92 -7.52
CA ALA A 158 -9.56 -27.86 -6.08
C ALA A 158 -9.24 -29.18 -5.40
N VAL A 159 -8.80 -29.10 -4.14
CA VAL A 159 -8.50 -30.26 -3.32
C VAL A 159 -9.77 -31.07 -3.06
N PRO A 160 -9.83 -32.39 -3.34
CA PRO A 160 -11.01 -33.23 -3.14
C PRO A 160 -11.22 -33.52 -1.65
N SER A 161 -11.67 -32.53 -0.89
CA SER A 161 -11.92 -32.60 0.55
C SER A 161 -13.27 -32.01 0.91
N ALA A 162 -13.96 -32.61 1.87
CA ALA A 162 -15.19 -32.05 2.43
C ALA A 162 -14.95 -30.71 3.16
N SER A 163 -13.69 -30.40 3.52
CA SER A 163 -13.31 -29.13 4.12
C SER A 163 -12.93 -28.06 3.10
N ALA A 164 -12.76 -28.42 1.84
CA ALA A 164 -12.51 -27.45 0.76
C ALA A 164 -13.85 -26.88 0.26
N ASN A 165 -13.87 -25.59 -0.03
CA ASN A 165 -15.10 -24.93 -0.45
C ASN A 165 -14.86 -23.76 -1.41
N VAL A 166 -15.92 -23.39 -2.11
CA VAL A 166 -16.06 -22.11 -2.79
C VAL A 166 -16.96 -21.22 -1.94
N ASN A 167 -16.50 -20.04 -1.60
CA ASN A 167 -17.19 -19.11 -0.71
C ASN A 167 -17.36 -17.73 -1.39
N LEU A 168 -18.36 -17.63 -2.26
CA LEU A 168 -18.72 -16.38 -2.92
C LEU A 168 -19.87 -15.72 -2.13
N THR A 169 -19.51 -14.87 -1.18
CA THR A 169 -20.46 -14.23 -0.26
C THR A 169 -20.97 -12.88 -0.72
N GLY A 170 -20.50 -12.40 -1.87
CA GLY A 170 -20.70 -11.00 -2.26
C GLY A 170 -19.84 -10.06 -1.43
N TYR A 171 -20.19 -8.78 -1.40
CA TYR A 171 -19.40 -7.75 -0.74
C TYR A 171 -20.10 -7.18 0.48
N ASN A 172 -19.33 -6.94 1.54
CA ASN A 172 -19.79 -6.27 2.75
C ASN A 172 -18.81 -5.15 3.12
N TYR A 173 -19.33 -4.05 3.62
CA TYR A 173 -18.56 -2.98 4.22
C TYR A 173 -19.18 -2.60 5.56
N SER A 174 -18.37 -2.54 6.58
CA SER A 174 -18.77 -2.03 7.89
C SER A 174 -17.72 -1.04 8.39
N ASP A 175 -18.18 0.06 8.96
CA ASP A 175 -17.32 1.07 9.59
C ASP A 175 -17.64 1.16 11.09
N ILE A 176 -16.65 1.54 11.87
CA ILE A 176 -16.76 1.65 13.32
C ILE A 176 -16.97 3.12 13.69
N TYR A 177 -18.10 3.38 14.36
CA TYR A 177 -18.46 4.72 14.85
C TYR A 177 -18.10 4.84 16.33
N MET A 178 -17.21 5.78 16.64
CA MET A 178 -16.61 5.92 17.97
C MET A 178 -17.11 7.10 18.77
N LYS A 179 -18.12 7.85 18.27
CA LYS A 179 -18.69 8.98 18.99
C LYS A 179 -19.11 8.60 20.41
N GLY A 180 -19.85 7.49 20.58
CA GLY A 180 -20.30 7.04 21.91
C GLY A 180 -19.13 6.69 22.85
N LEU A 181 -18.01 6.15 22.34
CA LEU A 181 -16.81 5.93 23.14
C LEU A 181 -16.16 7.26 23.54
N PHE A 182 -16.03 8.18 22.60
CA PHE A 182 -15.43 9.50 22.86
C PHE A 182 -16.26 10.31 23.84
N ASP A 183 -17.59 10.27 23.73
CA ASP A 183 -18.49 10.89 24.71
C ASP A 183 -18.27 10.31 26.13
N LYS A 184 -18.12 8.98 26.26
CA LYS A 184 -17.80 8.32 27.54
C LYS A 184 -16.45 8.73 28.10
N LEU A 185 -15.43 8.91 27.25
CA LEU A 185 -14.09 9.36 27.65
C LEU A 185 -14.00 10.88 27.84
N GLY A 186 -15.03 11.63 27.43
CA GLY A 186 -15.03 13.10 27.47
C GLY A 186 -14.19 13.74 26.38
N ILE A 187 -13.88 13.01 25.32
CA ILE A 187 -13.14 13.52 24.16
C ILE A 187 -14.14 14.14 23.20
N ASN A 188 -14.01 15.43 22.93
CA ASN A 188 -14.82 16.12 21.93
C ASN A 188 -14.01 16.29 20.65
N MET A 189 -14.46 15.68 19.55
CA MET A 189 -13.87 15.92 18.23
C MET A 189 -14.61 17.04 17.54
N GLU A 190 -13.93 18.14 17.27
CA GLU A 190 -14.45 19.20 16.39
C GLU A 190 -14.00 18.85 14.96
N VAL A 191 -14.98 18.50 14.10
CA VAL A 191 -14.74 18.19 12.68
C VAL A 191 -15.30 19.32 11.84
N VAL A 192 -14.42 20.03 11.14
CA VAL A 192 -14.78 21.06 10.16
C VAL A 192 -14.44 20.54 8.78
N ARG A 193 -15.37 20.63 7.83
CA ARG A 193 -15.20 20.09 6.48
C ARG A 193 -15.70 21.05 5.41
N ILE A 194 -15.04 21.04 4.26
CA ILE A 194 -15.49 21.69 3.03
C ILE A 194 -15.73 20.61 2.00
N GLY A 195 -16.98 20.49 1.57
CA GLY A 195 -17.49 19.45 0.70
C GLY A 195 -18.48 18.51 1.43
N ASN A 196 -19.68 18.37 0.87
CA ASN A 196 -20.78 17.62 1.47
C ASN A 196 -20.51 16.11 1.59
N TYR A 197 -19.66 15.59 0.72
CA TYR A 197 -19.25 14.18 0.65
C TYR A 197 -17.89 13.94 1.34
N LYS A 198 -17.27 14.97 1.94
CA LYS A 198 -16.00 14.81 2.67
C LYS A 198 -16.26 14.24 4.05
N SER A 199 -16.42 12.93 4.13
CA SER A 199 -16.89 12.20 5.31
C SER A 199 -15.79 11.81 6.31
N TYR A 200 -14.52 12.15 6.04
CA TYR A 200 -13.44 11.89 7.00
C TYR A 200 -13.72 12.55 8.37
N GLY A 201 -13.56 11.76 9.42
CA GLY A 201 -13.86 12.18 10.80
C GLY A 201 -15.33 12.06 11.20
N GLU A 202 -16.24 11.68 10.30
CA GLU A 202 -17.65 11.49 10.61
C GLU A 202 -17.86 10.42 11.69
N ASN A 203 -17.09 9.37 11.67
CA ASN A 203 -17.13 8.27 12.62
C ASN A 203 -16.73 8.67 14.06
N TYR A 204 -16.14 9.84 14.26
CA TYR A 204 -15.84 10.38 15.59
C TYR A 204 -16.93 11.29 16.14
N VAL A 205 -17.80 11.81 15.26
CA VAL A 205 -18.84 12.81 15.63
C VAL A 205 -20.26 12.33 15.35
N SER A 206 -20.41 11.16 14.73
CA SER A 206 -21.69 10.49 14.45
C SER A 206 -21.70 9.07 14.98
N ASN A 207 -22.88 8.48 15.12
CA ASN A 207 -23.08 7.06 15.45
C ASN A 207 -23.49 6.21 14.22
N GLN A 208 -23.60 6.83 13.05
CA GLN A 208 -24.02 6.17 11.81
C GLN A 208 -23.54 6.96 10.58
N MET A 209 -23.53 6.31 9.44
CA MET A 209 -23.20 6.92 8.15
C MET A 209 -24.19 8.03 7.80
N SER A 210 -23.68 9.15 7.30
CA SER A 210 -24.50 10.15 6.62
C SER A 210 -25.13 9.59 5.35
N PRO A 211 -26.24 10.15 4.88
CA PRO A 211 -26.86 9.77 3.61
C PRO A 211 -25.89 9.89 2.42
N GLU A 212 -25.06 10.93 2.41
CA GLU A 212 -24.05 11.21 1.40
C GLU A 212 -22.99 10.11 1.36
N LEU A 213 -22.40 9.76 2.51
CA LEU A 213 -21.42 8.68 2.61
C LEU A 213 -22.01 7.33 2.20
N LYS A 214 -23.22 7.03 2.70
CA LYS A 214 -23.93 5.79 2.37
C LYS A 214 -24.18 5.68 0.86
N SER A 215 -24.62 6.77 0.22
CA SER A 215 -24.86 6.82 -1.21
C SER A 215 -23.59 6.56 -2.02
N GLU A 216 -22.48 7.23 -1.67
CA GLU A 216 -21.19 7.06 -2.35
C GLU A 216 -20.67 5.63 -2.21
N LEU A 217 -20.67 5.08 -0.99
CA LEU A 217 -20.21 3.73 -0.76
C LEU A 217 -21.10 2.69 -1.47
N THR A 218 -22.43 2.84 -1.40
CA THR A 218 -23.35 1.96 -2.11
C THR A 218 -23.06 1.94 -3.61
N ARG A 219 -22.85 3.10 -4.23
CA ARG A 219 -22.51 3.21 -5.65
C ARG A 219 -21.19 2.51 -5.99
N ILE A 220 -20.13 2.75 -5.20
CA ILE A 220 -18.83 2.11 -5.40
C ILE A 220 -18.93 0.59 -5.27
N PHE A 221 -19.63 0.13 -4.24
CA PHE A 221 -19.83 -1.30 -3.99
C PHE A 221 -20.60 -1.98 -5.09
N GLU A 222 -21.72 -1.39 -5.50
CA GLU A 222 -22.55 -1.94 -6.57
C GLU A 222 -21.75 -2.04 -7.88
N ASN A 223 -21.04 -0.99 -8.28
CA ASN A 223 -20.22 -1.00 -9.49
C ASN A 223 -19.12 -2.09 -9.43
N ARG A 224 -18.42 -2.23 -8.30
CA ARG A 224 -17.41 -3.27 -8.14
C ARG A 224 -18.01 -4.67 -8.14
N TYR A 225 -19.15 -4.85 -7.48
CA TYR A 225 -19.86 -6.13 -7.42
C TYR A 225 -20.36 -6.55 -8.81
N GLN A 226 -21.00 -5.63 -9.54
CA GLN A 226 -21.47 -5.91 -10.91
C GLN A 226 -20.32 -6.25 -11.85
N LYS A 227 -19.18 -5.60 -11.69
CA LYS A 227 -17.97 -5.93 -12.46
C LYS A 227 -17.44 -7.31 -12.09
N PHE A 228 -17.39 -7.65 -10.80
CA PHE A 228 -16.99 -8.96 -10.32
C PHE A 228 -17.85 -10.08 -10.94
N VAL A 229 -19.17 -9.97 -10.84
CA VAL A 229 -20.09 -10.95 -11.42
C VAL A 229 -19.95 -11.03 -12.95
N THR A 230 -19.80 -9.88 -13.62
CA THR A 230 -19.65 -9.82 -15.08
C THR A 230 -18.35 -10.49 -15.55
N ASP A 231 -17.24 -10.22 -14.88
CA ASP A 231 -15.93 -10.79 -15.25
C ASP A 231 -15.92 -12.31 -15.05
N ILE A 232 -16.47 -12.80 -13.94
CA ILE A 232 -16.57 -14.25 -13.68
C ILE A 232 -17.50 -14.93 -14.67
N SER A 233 -18.71 -14.39 -14.87
CA SER A 233 -19.68 -14.91 -15.84
C SER A 233 -19.05 -15.07 -17.23
N LYS A 234 -18.36 -14.03 -17.70
CA LYS A 234 -17.67 -14.05 -18.99
C LYS A 234 -16.53 -15.07 -19.03
N ASN A 235 -15.66 -15.09 -18.03
CA ASN A 235 -14.47 -15.92 -18.02
C ASN A 235 -14.80 -17.41 -17.86
N ARG A 236 -15.83 -17.73 -17.07
CA ARG A 236 -16.28 -19.11 -16.80
C ARG A 236 -17.40 -19.59 -17.71
N ASN A 237 -17.91 -18.72 -18.58
CA ASN A 237 -19.07 -19.00 -19.44
C ASN A 237 -20.29 -19.49 -18.63
N ILE A 238 -20.60 -18.76 -17.54
CA ILE A 238 -21.76 -18.98 -16.67
C ILE A 238 -22.77 -17.87 -16.91
N ASP A 239 -24.07 -18.17 -16.86
CA ASP A 239 -25.08 -17.13 -16.98
C ASP A 239 -24.94 -16.10 -15.85
N LYS A 240 -24.90 -14.81 -16.23
CA LYS A 240 -24.65 -13.73 -15.28
C LYS A 240 -25.76 -13.60 -14.22
N ASN A 241 -27.00 -13.77 -14.62
CA ASN A 241 -28.13 -13.61 -13.70
C ASN A 241 -28.17 -14.78 -12.73
N ALA A 242 -27.95 -16.01 -13.22
CA ALA A 242 -27.87 -17.19 -12.37
C ALA A 242 -26.73 -17.07 -11.33
N LEU A 243 -25.54 -16.65 -11.76
CA LEU A 243 -24.41 -16.43 -10.82
C LEU A 243 -24.74 -15.34 -9.80
N ASN A 244 -25.33 -14.22 -10.24
CA ASN A 244 -25.76 -13.16 -9.32
C ASN A 244 -26.77 -13.66 -8.29
N ASP A 245 -27.80 -14.38 -8.75
CA ASP A 245 -28.87 -14.89 -7.90
C ASP A 245 -28.35 -15.91 -6.88
N ASP A 246 -27.43 -16.78 -7.29
CA ASP A 246 -26.77 -17.75 -6.40
C ASP A 246 -25.92 -17.06 -5.32
N ILE A 247 -25.16 -16.02 -5.68
CA ILE A 247 -24.38 -15.24 -4.70
C ILE A 247 -25.31 -14.49 -3.73
N VAL A 248 -26.30 -13.76 -4.27
CA VAL A 248 -27.20 -12.92 -3.46
C VAL A 248 -28.09 -13.76 -2.54
N SER A 249 -28.54 -14.93 -2.99
CA SER A 249 -29.34 -15.85 -2.18
C SER A 249 -28.50 -16.69 -1.20
N GLY A 250 -27.16 -16.61 -1.29
CA GLY A 250 -26.23 -17.35 -0.44
C GLY A 250 -26.02 -18.82 -0.83
N VAL A 251 -26.48 -19.24 -2.00
CA VAL A 251 -26.27 -20.60 -2.52
C VAL A 251 -24.78 -20.91 -2.71
N ASP A 252 -23.99 -19.89 -3.13
CA ASP A 252 -22.54 -20.02 -3.33
C ASP A 252 -21.71 -19.70 -2.07
N THR A 253 -22.37 -19.57 -0.90
CA THR A 253 -21.71 -19.37 0.39
C THR A 253 -21.34 -20.73 1.00
N ASN A 254 -20.06 -20.93 1.31
CA ASN A 254 -19.53 -22.21 1.79
C ASN A 254 -19.98 -23.41 0.93
N LEU A 255 -20.07 -23.20 -0.37
CA LEU A 255 -20.47 -24.20 -1.33
C LEU A 255 -19.46 -25.36 -1.32
N SER A 256 -19.94 -26.59 -1.17
CA SER A 256 -19.07 -27.76 -1.22
C SER A 256 -18.30 -27.80 -2.54
N ILE A 257 -17.05 -28.23 -2.51
CA ILE A 257 -16.22 -28.27 -3.72
C ILE A 257 -16.78 -29.20 -4.80
N PHE A 258 -17.58 -30.21 -4.38
CA PHE A 258 -18.25 -31.13 -5.29
C PHE A 258 -19.39 -30.44 -6.04
N ASP A 259 -20.21 -29.68 -5.32
CA ASP A 259 -21.28 -28.87 -5.93
C ASP A 259 -20.72 -27.72 -6.78
N ALA A 260 -19.60 -27.12 -6.34
CA ALA A 260 -18.91 -26.07 -7.10
C ALA A 260 -18.41 -26.60 -8.46
N ARG A 261 -17.93 -27.86 -8.53
CA ARG A 261 -17.59 -28.50 -9.80
C ARG A 261 -18.83 -28.70 -10.67
N ASP A 262 -19.93 -29.17 -10.10
CA ASP A 262 -21.17 -29.42 -10.84
C ASP A 262 -21.78 -28.10 -11.38
N LYS A 263 -21.56 -26.98 -10.67
CA LYS A 263 -21.88 -25.62 -11.14
C LYS A 263 -20.84 -25.00 -12.09
N LYS A 264 -19.77 -25.70 -12.41
CA LYS A 264 -18.65 -25.22 -13.27
C LYS A 264 -17.86 -24.03 -12.67
N LEU A 265 -17.96 -23.82 -11.37
CA LEU A 265 -17.11 -22.87 -10.66
C LEU A 265 -15.69 -23.42 -10.50
N VAL A 266 -15.55 -24.76 -10.46
CA VAL A 266 -14.30 -25.51 -10.44
C VAL A 266 -14.33 -26.54 -11.56
N ASP A 267 -13.19 -26.81 -12.18
CA ASP A 267 -13.11 -27.74 -13.32
C ASP A 267 -12.74 -29.16 -12.88
N LYS A 268 -11.83 -29.31 -11.91
CA LYS A 268 -11.31 -30.60 -11.47
C LYS A 268 -11.10 -30.69 -9.98
N LEU A 269 -11.23 -31.90 -9.46
CA LEU A 269 -10.96 -32.23 -8.07
C LEU A 269 -9.76 -33.18 -8.04
N GLU A 270 -8.58 -32.67 -7.70
CA GLU A 270 -7.32 -33.41 -7.69
C GLU A 270 -6.45 -32.95 -6.51
N HIS A 271 -5.67 -33.85 -5.92
CA HIS A 271 -4.54 -33.45 -5.08
C HIS A 271 -3.41 -32.87 -5.93
N PHE A 272 -2.59 -32.00 -5.36
CA PHE A 272 -1.51 -31.35 -6.10
C PHE A 272 -0.55 -32.36 -6.76
N SER A 273 -0.25 -33.47 -6.09
CA SER A 273 0.57 -34.53 -6.64
C SER A 273 -0.06 -35.24 -7.86
N ASP A 274 -1.38 -35.39 -7.89
CA ASP A 274 -2.08 -36.01 -9.01
C ASP A 274 -2.21 -35.03 -10.18
N PHE A 275 -2.46 -33.75 -9.90
CA PHE A 275 -2.40 -32.69 -10.88
C PHE A 275 -1.03 -32.58 -11.56
N THR A 276 0.07 -32.59 -10.80
CA THR A 276 1.42 -32.54 -11.35
C THR A 276 1.75 -33.79 -12.16
N LYS A 277 1.35 -34.99 -11.70
CA LYS A 277 1.50 -36.24 -12.46
C LYS A 277 0.73 -36.21 -13.77
N ARG A 278 -0.53 -35.76 -13.76
CA ARG A 278 -1.38 -35.66 -14.96
C ARG A 278 -0.75 -34.77 -16.03
N LEU A 279 -0.11 -33.69 -15.63
CA LEU A 279 0.56 -32.75 -16.54
C LEU A 279 2.02 -33.16 -16.84
N ASN A 280 2.50 -34.29 -16.30
CA ASN A 280 3.88 -34.71 -16.38
C ASN A 280 4.86 -33.62 -15.90
N ILE A 281 4.51 -32.95 -14.83
CA ILE A 281 5.32 -31.92 -14.16
C ILE A 281 6.10 -32.61 -13.05
N LYS A 282 7.44 -32.52 -13.10
CA LYS A 282 8.27 -32.93 -11.96
C LYS A 282 8.16 -31.81 -10.89
N GLU A 283 7.97 -32.19 -9.64
CA GLU A 283 7.87 -31.21 -8.52
C GLU A 283 9.10 -30.28 -8.49
N ASP A 284 10.28 -30.81 -8.79
CA ASP A 284 11.52 -30.03 -8.89
C ASP A 284 11.54 -29.02 -10.05
N ASN A 285 10.61 -29.11 -10.99
CA ASN A 285 10.49 -28.19 -12.13
C ASN A 285 9.43 -27.09 -11.90
N VAL A 286 8.86 -27.01 -10.69
CA VAL A 286 8.01 -25.89 -10.26
C VAL A 286 8.84 -24.99 -9.36
N SER A 287 9.03 -23.73 -9.74
CA SER A 287 9.64 -22.71 -8.88
C SER A 287 8.60 -21.69 -8.48
N ASP A 288 8.68 -21.17 -7.27
CA ASP A 288 7.85 -20.03 -6.89
C ASP A 288 8.29 -18.75 -7.60
N ILE A 289 7.42 -17.73 -7.63
CA ILE A 289 7.67 -16.47 -8.33
C ILE A 289 8.88 -15.73 -7.73
N TYR A 290 9.14 -15.85 -6.42
CA TYR A 290 10.26 -15.22 -5.74
C TYR A 290 11.60 -15.85 -6.18
N ASP A 291 11.65 -17.17 -6.28
CA ASP A 291 12.83 -17.88 -6.79
C ASP A 291 13.06 -17.63 -8.27
N TYR A 292 11.98 -17.50 -9.05
CA TYR A 292 12.06 -17.14 -10.46
C TYR A 292 12.64 -15.75 -10.64
N TYR A 293 12.13 -14.76 -9.87
CA TYR A 293 12.66 -13.41 -9.87
C TYR A 293 14.15 -13.36 -9.55
N GLU A 294 14.57 -13.98 -8.44
CA GLU A 294 15.98 -14.00 -8.02
C GLU A 294 16.92 -14.61 -9.06
N LYS A 295 16.46 -15.60 -9.82
CA LYS A 295 17.29 -16.33 -10.79
C LYS A 295 17.29 -15.74 -12.19
N LYS A 296 16.17 -15.15 -12.61
CA LYS A 296 15.94 -14.80 -14.01
C LYS A 296 15.77 -13.29 -14.24
N VAL A 297 15.30 -12.56 -13.24
CA VAL A 297 14.85 -11.16 -13.42
C VAL A 297 15.75 -10.15 -12.69
N LYS A 298 16.12 -10.42 -11.48
CA LYS A 298 16.81 -9.49 -10.57
C LYS A 298 18.05 -8.82 -11.18
N ASP A 299 18.86 -9.58 -11.91
CA ASP A 299 20.07 -9.07 -12.55
C ASP A 299 19.85 -8.67 -14.02
N THR A 300 18.65 -8.87 -14.56
CA THR A 300 18.29 -8.43 -15.90
C THR A 300 17.84 -6.98 -15.87
N LYS A 301 18.63 -6.09 -16.44
CA LYS A 301 18.16 -4.72 -16.70
C LYS A 301 17.03 -4.79 -17.73
N VAL A 302 15.89 -4.26 -17.40
CA VAL A 302 14.79 -4.07 -18.38
C VAL A 302 15.27 -3.06 -19.42
N GLY A 303 15.71 -3.57 -20.58
CA GLY A 303 16.32 -2.77 -21.63
C GLY A 303 17.78 -2.40 -21.33
N ASN A 304 18.51 -1.98 -22.37
CA ASN A 304 19.90 -1.55 -22.23
C ASN A 304 20.08 -0.03 -22.03
N GLY A 305 18.97 0.73 -22.00
CA GLY A 305 18.96 2.17 -21.82
C GLY A 305 19.62 2.97 -22.96
N SER A 306 19.89 2.33 -24.12
CA SER A 306 20.53 3.04 -25.25
C SER A 306 19.69 4.19 -25.76
N ASN A 307 18.36 4.08 -25.74
CA ASN A 307 17.42 5.12 -26.15
C ASN A 307 16.84 5.94 -24.98
N GLY A 308 17.28 5.71 -23.75
CA GLY A 308 16.86 6.45 -22.58
C GLY A 308 16.37 5.58 -21.44
N THR A 309 16.10 6.21 -20.32
CA THR A 309 15.60 5.56 -19.10
C THR A 309 14.33 6.25 -18.62
N ILE A 310 13.34 5.48 -18.22
CA ILE A 310 12.16 5.94 -17.49
C ILE A 310 12.34 5.56 -16.02
N ALA A 311 12.32 6.54 -15.13
CA ALA A 311 12.36 6.28 -13.69
C ALA A 311 10.94 6.08 -13.14
N VAL A 312 10.77 5.15 -12.19
CA VAL A 312 9.52 4.96 -11.46
C VAL A 312 9.74 5.39 -10.02
N ILE A 313 8.95 6.36 -9.57
CA ILE A 313 8.94 6.86 -8.19
C ILE A 313 7.63 6.42 -7.54
N TYR A 314 7.73 5.90 -6.33
CA TYR A 314 6.58 5.40 -5.57
C TYR A 314 6.19 6.40 -4.48
N ALA A 315 4.88 6.71 -4.41
CA ALA A 315 4.24 7.50 -3.38
C ALA A 315 3.15 6.64 -2.73
N GLU A 316 3.55 5.83 -1.73
CA GLU A 316 2.67 4.87 -1.05
C GLU A 316 2.49 5.24 0.42
N GLY A 317 1.23 5.30 0.86
CA GLY A 317 0.86 5.55 2.25
C GLY A 317 0.23 6.92 2.52
N SER A 318 0.24 7.33 3.80
CA SER A 318 -0.33 8.61 4.24
C SER A 318 0.62 9.77 3.96
N ILE A 319 0.08 10.89 3.48
CA ILE A 319 0.88 12.12 3.24
C ILE A 319 1.02 12.89 4.54
N LEU A 320 2.24 13.00 5.05
CA LEU A 320 2.60 13.73 6.26
C LEU A 320 3.62 14.82 5.95
N TYR A 321 3.60 15.91 6.71
CA TYR A 321 4.60 16.96 6.55
C TYR A 321 5.95 16.55 7.13
N ASP A 322 5.92 15.83 8.26
CA ASP A 322 7.06 15.24 8.94
C ASP A 322 6.64 13.86 9.47
N ALA A 323 7.46 12.87 9.26
CA ALA A 323 7.20 11.50 9.71
C ALA A 323 8.11 11.06 10.85
N SER A 324 8.93 11.96 11.43
CA SER A 324 9.82 11.69 12.59
C SER A 324 10.65 10.40 12.43
N GLY A 325 11.20 10.17 11.23
CA GLY A 325 12.04 9.00 10.92
C GLY A 325 11.30 7.75 10.43
N VAL A 326 9.97 7.78 10.29
CA VAL A 326 9.22 6.71 9.62
C VAL A 326 9.40 6.85 8.11
N THR A 327 9.92 5.81 7.46
CA THR A 327 10.20 5.82 6.01
C THR A 327 9.24 4.97 5.19
N GLN A 328 8.59 3.99 5.80
CA GLN A 328 7.68 3.06 5.11
C GLN A 328 6.21 3.38 5.42
N GLY A 329 5.37 3.32 4.39
CA GLY A 329 3.92 3.60 4.50
C GLY A 329 3.59 5.07 4.72
N VAL A 330 4.55 5.98 4.50
CA VAL A 330 4.36 7.43 4.61
C VAL A 330 5.01 8.16 3.42
N ILE A 331 4.34 9.21 2.99
CA ILE A 331 4.78 10.10 1.94
C ILE A 331 5.09 11.45 2.59
N THR A 332 6.33 11.89 2.52
CA THR A 332 6.74 13.22 3.01
C THR A 332 7.38 14.03 1.88
N PRO A 333 7.39 15.38 1.98
CA PRO A 333 8.16 16.20 1.06
C PRO A 333 9.62 15.75 0.93
N ASP A 334 10.26 15.43 2.06
CA ASP A 334 11.66 15.01 2.08
C ASP A 334 11.87 13.67 1.35
N ASN A 335 11.00 12.67 1.61
CA ASN A 335 11.10 11.36 0.95
C ASN A 335 10.93 11.49 -0.58
N ILE A 336 9.98 12.29 -1.03
CA ILE A 336 9.76 12.51 -2.47
C ILE A 336 10.92 13.30 -3.08
N THR A 337 11.43 14.32 -2.41
CA THR A 337 12.59 15.10 -2.88
C THR A 337 13.82 14.22 -3.03
N GLN A 338 14.12 13.36 -2.03
CA GLN A 338 15.25 12.42 -2.13
C GLN A 338 15.09 11.44 -3.31
N LYS A 339 13.85 10.92 -3.53
CA LYS A 339 13.58 10.06 -4.69
C LYS A 339 13.74 10.82 -6.01
N LEU A 340 13.30 12.07 -6.09
CA LEU A 340 13.48 12.92 -7.26
C LEU A 340 14.97 13.20 -7.53
N GLU A 341 15.74 13.54 -6.52
CA GLU A 341 17.19 13.74 -6.65
C GLU A 341 17.90 12.48 -7.14
N LYS A 342 17.50 11.30 -6.64
CA LYS A 342 18.02 10.00 -7.10
C LYS A 342 17.64 9.76 -8.56
N ALA A 343 16.38 9.98 -8.92
CA ALA A 343 15.89 9.84 -10.29
C ALA A 343 16.64 10.78 -11.26
N MET A 344 16.88 12.02 -10.87
CA MET A 344 17.60 13.00 -11.70
C MET A 344 19.08 12.63 -11.95
N LYS A 345 19.65 11.74 -11.13
CA LYS A 345 21.00 11.17 -11.34
C LYS A 345 21.00 9.95 -12.26
N THR A 346 19.82 9.44 -12.63
CA THR A 346 19.69 8.31 -13.56
C THR A 346 20.26 8.68 -14.93
N LYS A 347 21.09 7.80 -15.47
CA LYS A 347 21.71 7.99 -16.77
C LYS A 347 20.66 8.01 -17.89
N ASN A 348 20.73 9.02 -18.76
CA ASN A 348 19.80 9.19 -19.89
C ASN A 348 18.32 9.22 -19.45
N LEU A 349 18.00 9.88 -18.34
CA LEU A 349 16.62 10.05 -17.88
C LEU A 349 15.79 10.79 -18.93
N MET A 350 14.68 10.18 -19.37
CA MET A 350 13.77 10.73 -20.38
C MET A 350 12.40 11.10 -19.79
N GLY A 351 11.99 10.46 -18.69
CA GLY A 351 10.72 10.72 -18.04
C GLY A 351 10.61 10.01 -16.70
N ILE A 352 9.61 10.41 -15.92
CA ILE A 352 9.32 9.85 -14.61
C ILE A 352 7.87 9.36 -14.59
N VAL A 353 7.65 8.14 -14.11
CA VAL A 353 6.33 7.65 -13.72
C VAL A 353 6.20 7.75 -12.21
N LEU A 354 5.26 8.56 -11.75
CA LEU A 354 4.88 8.64 -10.33
C LEU A 354 3.76 7.62 -10.07
N ARG A 355 4.08 6.54 -9.37
CA ARG A 355 3.09 5.55 -8.90
C ARG A 355 2.51 6.02 -7.58
N VAL A 356 1.20 6.26 -7.53
CA VAL A 356 0.51 6.80 -6.34
C VAL A 356 -0.43 5.76 -5.76
N ASN A 357 -0.23 5.44 -4.47
CA ASN A 357 -1.13 4.61 -3.66
C ASN A 357 -1.38 5.30 -2.32
N SER A 358 -2.27 6.30 -2.31
CA SER A 358 -2.48 7.18 -1.16
C SER A 358 -3.92 7.67 -1.04
N GLY A 359 -4.46 7.59 0.18
CA GLY A 359 -5.72 8.26 0.55
C GLY A 359 -5.57 9.76 0.84
N GLY A 360 -4.34 10.30 0.77
CA GLY A 360 -4.04 11.69 1.06
C GLY A 360 -3.45 11.91 2.44
N GLY A 361 -3.64 13.12 2.98
CA GLY A 361 -3.10 13.54 4.29
C GLY A 361 -2.96 15.05 4.40
N SER A 362 -1.78 15.51 4.83
CA SER A 362 -1.48 16.94 5.02
C SER A 362 -1.61 17.73 3.72
N ALA A 363 -2.46 18.75 3.73
CA ALA A 363 -2.64 19.65 2.59
C ALA A 363 -1.33 20.38 2.24
N LEU A 364 -0.62 20.89 3.25
CA LEU A 364 0.65 21.58 3.06
C LEU A 364 1.71 20.64 2.46
N ALA A 365 1.82 19.42 2.95
CA ALA A 365 2.77 18.45 2.40
C ALA A 365 2.42 18.11 0.94
N SER A 366 1.13 17.95 0.62
CA SER A 366 0.66 17.69 -0.74
C SER A 366 1.01 18.83 -1.69
N GLU A 367 0.88 20.08 -1.25
CA GLU A 367 1.28 21.24 -2.06
C GLU A 367 2.80 21.31 -2.26
N VAL A 368 3.61 21.10 -1.21
CA VAL A 368 5.07 21.08 -1.36
C VAL A 368 5.51 19.99 -2.33
N ILE A 369 4.96 18.78 -2.22
CA ILE A 369 5.24 17.66 -3.14
C ILE A 369 4.82 18.02 -4.58
N TYR A 370 3.62 18.58 -4.75
CA TYR A 370 3.14 19.04 -6.06
C TYR A 370 4.11 20.05 -6.69
N GLN A 371 4.60 21.01 -5.91
CA GLN A 371 5.55 22.02 -6.38
C GLN A 371 6.89 21.40 -6.78
N GLU A 372 7.43 20.48 -5.99
CA GLU A 372 8.70 19.80 -6.32
C GLU A 372 8.57 18.98 -7.62
N LEU A 373 7.48 18.22 -7.77
CA LEU A 373 7.22 17.47 -9.00
C LEU A 373 7.01 18.38 -10.21
N SER A 374 6.39 19.55 -10.03
CA SER A 374 6.12 20.51 -11.12
C SER A 374 7.37 21.24 -11.63
N LYS A 375 8.46 21.25 -10.85
CA LYS A 375 9.75 21.87 -11.25
C LYS A 375 10.62 20.97 -12.12
N ILE A 376 10.26 19.68 -12.23
CA ILE A 376 11.07 18.69 -12.96
C ILE A 376 11.02 18.97 -14.46
N ASN A 377 12.20 18.97 -15.09
CA ASN A 377 12.36 19.31 -16.52
C ASN A 377 12.02 18.16 -17.48
N VAL A 378 11.83 16.93 -16.98
CA VAL A 378 11.37 15.79 -17.77
C VAL A 378 9.87 15.55 -17.55
N PRO A 379 9.14 15.00 -18.52
CA PRO A 379 7.71 14.72 -18.33
C PRO A 379 7.46 13.73 -17.20
N VAL A 380 6.49 14.06 -16.34
CA VAL A 380 5.99 13.19 -15.28
C VAL A 380 4.64 12.64 -15.71
N TYR A 381 4.47 11.31 -15.72
CA TYR A 381 3.18 10.64 -15.88
C TYR A 381 2.79 10.02 -14.55
N VAL A 382 1.49 10.01 -14.24
CA VAL A 382 0.99 9.41 -13.01
C VAL A 382 0.30 8.10 -13.31
N SER A 383 0.62 7.08 -12.53
CA SER A 383 -0.07 5.80 -12.47
C SER A 383 -0.67 5.63 -11.08
N MET A 384 -2.00 5.67 -10.98
CA MET A 384 -2.71 5.44 -9.74
C MET A 384 -2.84 3.94 -9.48
N SER A 385 -2.63 3.51 -8.23
CA SER A 385 -2.81 2.14 -7.77
C SER A 385 -4.21 1.93 -7.18
N ASP A 386 -4.28 1.31 -5.99
CA ASP A 386 -5.55 1.03 -5.30
C ASP A 386 -6.30 2.32 -4.99
N MET A 387 -5.56 3.34 -4.60
CA MET A 387 -6.09 4.63 -4.19
C MET A 387 -5.18 5.79 -4.58
N ALA A 388 -5.74 6.83 -5.14
CA ALA A 388 -5.09 8.12 -5.32
C ALA A 388 -6.13 9.21 -5.09
N ALA A 389 -6.48 9.44 -3.82
CA ALA A 389 -7.58 10.29 -3.43
C ALA A 389 -7.13 11.45 -2.55
N SER A 390 -7.89 12.55 -2.59
CA SER A 390 -7.63 13.72 -1.76
C SER A 390 -6.21 14.26 -1.96
N GLY A 391 -5.32 14.25 -0.96
CA GLY A 391 -3.91 14.63 -1.13
C GLY A 391 -3.18 13.78 -2.17
N GLY A 392 -3.52 12.48 -2.31
CA GLY A 392 -3.00 11.60 -3.36
C GLY A 392 -3.44 12.04 -4.76
N TYR A 393 -4.69 12.50 -4.91
CA TYR A 393 -5.16 13.11 -6.15
C TYR A 393 -4.50 14.48 -6.40
N TYR A 394 -4.31 15.26 -5.33
CA TYR A 394 -3.64 16.57 -5.40
C TYR A 394 -2.24 16.46 -6.01
N ILE A 395 -1.38 15.58 -5.45
CA ILE A 395 -0.02 15.39 -5.97
C ILE A 395 -0.04 14.82 -7.41
N SER A 396 -1.07 14.06 -7.77
CA SER A 396 -1.24 13.53 -9.11
C SER A 396 -1.47 14.64 -10.17
N MET A 397 -1.92 15.82 -9.75
CA MET A 397 -2.12 16.96 -10.66
C MET A 397 -0.81 17.60 -11.14
N SER A 398 0.34 17.17 -10.63
CA SER A 398 1.65 17.53 -11.18
C SER A 398 1.98 16.77 -12.50
N GLY A 399 1.28 15.67 -12.77
CA GLY A 399 1.51 14.84 -13.94
C GLY A 399 1.00 15.45 -15.23
N LYS A 400 1.79 15.31 -16.32
CA LYS A 400 1.38 15.70 -17.68
C LYS A 400 0.25 14.83 -18.20
N LYS A 401 0.24 13.54 -17.83
CA LYS A 401 -0.87 12.59 -18.04
C LYS A 401 -1.09 11.80 -16.77
N VAL A 402 -2.34 11.51 -16.47
CA VAL A 402 -2.79 10.84 -15.24
C VAL A 402 -3.63 9.64 -15.62
N PHE A 403 -3.21 8.45 -15.16
CA PHE A 403 -3.89 7.19 -15.45
C PHE A 403 -4.30 6.50 -14.16
N ALA A 404 -5.40 5.78 -14.20
CA ALA A 404 -5.90 4.95 -13.10
C ALA A 404 -6.16 3.53 -13.61
N ASP A 405 -6.27 2.56 -12.70
CA ASP A 405 -6.92 1.29 -12.99
C ASP A 405 -8.45 1.43 -12.83
N ASN A 406 -9.23 0.52 -13.41
CA ASN A 406 -10.71 0.59 -13.29
C ASN A 406 -11.17 0.59 -11.82
N ALA A 407 -10.52 -0.21 -10.98
CA ALA A 407 -10.87 -0.37 -9.57
C ALA A 407 -10.22 0.67 -8.65
N THR A 408 -9.36 1.53 -9.16
CA THR A 408 -8.75 2.63 -8.39
C THR A 408 -9.83 3.52 -7.76
N ILE A 409 -9.66 3.90 -6.50
CA ILE A 409 -10.46 4.94 -5.87
C ILE A 409 -9.72 6.26 -5.96
N THR A 410 -10.36 7.28 -6.54
CA THR A 410 -9.74 8.59 -6.75
C THR A 410 -10.70 9.75 -6.46
N GLY A 411 -10.30 10.98 -6.74
CA GLY A 411 -11.09 12.18 -6.43
C GLY A 411 -10.97 12.60 -4.98
N SER A 412 -12.08 12.59 -4.23
CA SER A 412 -12.15 13.10 -2.84
C SER A 412 -11.64 14.54 -2.72
N ILE A 413 -11.96 15.37 -3.75
CA ILE A 413 -11.56 16.78 -3.82
C ILE A 413 -12.34 17.57 -2.77
N GLY A 414 -11.75 17.80 -1.61
CA GLY A 414 -12.35 18.43 -0.46
C GLY A 414 -11.34 18.55 0.68
N VAL A 415 -11.69 19.31 1.71
CA VAL A 415 -10.81 19.60 2.85
C VAL A 415 -11.50 19.26 4.15
N VAL A 416 -10.77 18.72 5.09
CA VAL A 416 -11.23 18.44 6.45
C VAL A 416 -10.20 18.89 7.48
N SER A 417 -10.66 19.36 8.62
CA SER A 417 -9.83 19.61 9.79
C SER A 417 -10.47 18.96 11.01
N MET A 418 -9.67 18.29 11.80
CA MET A 418 -10.09 17.65 13.05
C MET A 418 -9.32 18.25 14.22
N VAL A 419 -10.05 18.71 15.22
CA VAL A 419 -9.48 19.34 16.42
C VAL A 419 -9.97 18.58 17.66
N PRO A 420 -9.13 17.71 18.27
CA PRO A 420 -9.53 17.04 19.51
C PRO A 420 -9.52 18.01 20.68
N LYS A 421 -10.60 18.01 21.45
CA LYS A 421 -10.81 18.82 22.65
C LYS A 421 -11.01 17.89 23.86
N LEU A 422 -10.30 18.15 24.94
CA LEU A 422 -10.22 17.30 26.14
C LEU A 422 -10.84 17.95 27.39
N TYR A 423 -11.57 19.04 27.25
CA TYR A 423 -12.14 19.76 28.40
C TYR A 423 -13.13 18.91 29.21
N ASN A 424 -13.91 18.04 28.58
CA ASN A 424 -14.80 17.11 29.27
C ASN A 424 -14.05 15.92 29.89
N THR A 425 -12.94 15.46 29.29
CA THR A 425 -12.08 14.42 29.88
C THR A 425 -11.51 14.89 31.21
N GLN A 426 -11.02 16.15 31.26
CA GLN A 426 -10.52 16.73 32.49
C GLN A 426 -11.58 16.73 33.60
N SER A 427 -12.79 17.22 33.26
CA SER A 427 -13.91 17.28 34.21
C SER A 427 -14.24 15.91 34.76
N LYS A 428 -14.25 14.86 33.93
CA LYS A 428 -14.51 13.47 34.33
C LYS A 428 -13.41 12.87 35.22
N LEU A 429 -12.18 13.31 35.03
CA LEU A 429 -11.02 12.86 35.84
C LEU A 429 -10.78 13.75 37.08
N GLY A 430 -11.63 14.74 37.35
CA GLY A 430 -11.44 15.67 38.46
C GLY A 430 -10.24 16.63 38.29
N ILE A 431 -9.80 16.83 37.05
CA ILE A 431 -8.69 17.72 36.71
C ILE A 431 -9.27 19.08 36.33
N SER A 432 -8.71 20.18 36.87
CA SER A 432 -9.06 21.53 36.50
C SER A 432 -7.95 22.17 35.68
N ALA A 433 -8.31 22.87 34.60
CA ALA A 433 -7.38 23.66 33.82
C ALA A 433 -7.78 25.15 33.91
N ASN A 434 -6.81 26.00 34.19
CA ASN A 434 -6.94 27.45 34.10
C ASN A 434 -6.09 27.93 32.93
N SER A 435 -6.64 28.78 32.08
CA SER A 435 -5.90 29.33 30.95
C SER A 435 -5.90 30.87 31.00
N ILE A 436 -4.76 31.43 30.65
CA ILE A 436 -4.64 32.89 30.39
C ILE A 436 -4.46 33.01 28.88
N SER A 437 -5.37 33.74 28.25
CA SER A 437 -5.39 33.85 26.79
C SER A 437 -5.18 35.32 26.38
N LYS A 438 -4.36 35.51 25.34
CA LYS A 438 -4.22 36.79 24.67
C LYS A 438 -4.34 36.57 23.16
N GLY A 439 -5.33 37.19 22.55
CA GLY A 439 -5.66 37.05 21.14
C GLY A 439 -7.02 36.38 20.91
N LYS A 440 -7.75 36.85 19.91
CA LYS A 440 -9.15 36.46 19.63
C LYS A 440 -9.32 34.95 19.34
N TYR A 441 -8.32 34.31 18.74
CA TYR A 441 -8.38 32.94 18.27
C TYR A 441 -7.44 31.99 19.04
N SER A 442 -7.06 32.40 20.28
CA SER A 442 -6.13 31.60 21.10
C SER A 442 -6.69 30.26 21.55
N ASP A 443 -8.01 30.07 21.51
CA ASP A 443 -8.71 28.84 21.83
C ASP A 443 -8.52 27.72 20.77
N ILE A 444 -8.16 28.07 19.55
CA ILE A 444 -7.92 27.07 18.48
C ILE A 444 -6.90 26.01 18.95
N ASN A 445 -5.79 26.47 19.53
CA ASN A 445 -4.71 25.58 19.98
C ASN A 445 -4.89 25.05 21.41
N ASN A 446 -5.90 25.53 22.15
CA ASN A 446 -6.17 25.06 23.51
C ASN A 446 -7.04 23.79 23.46
N SER A 447 -6.44 22.64 23.80
CA SER A 447 -7.18 21.36 23.87
C SER A 447 -8.16 21.29 25.05
N PHE A 448 -8.04 22.18 26.02
CA PHE A 448 -8.78 22.17 27.28
C PHE A 448 -9.90 23.20 27.36
N SER A 449 -10.24 23.84 26.26
CA SER A 449 -11.41 24.67 26.10
C SER A 449 -12.17 24.33 24.83
N PRO A 450 -13.51 24.54 24.79
CA PRO A 450 -14.27 24.40 23.55
C PRO A 450 -13.76 25.38 22.50
N LEU A 451 -14.01 25.06 21.24
CA LEU A 451 -13.72 25.97 20.13
C LEU A 451 -14.88 26.99 20.03
N SER A 452 -14.55 28.30 20.02
CA SER A 452 -15.54 29.33 19.82
C SER A 452 -16.10 29.34 18.40
N GLU A 453 -17.30 29.90 18.20
CA GLU A 453 -17.90 29.99 16.87
C GLU A 453 -17.06 30.89 15.94
N GLU A 454 -16.47 31.97 16.48
CA GLU A 454 -15.54 32.82 15.73
C GLU A 454 -14.29 32.06 15.27
N SER A 455 -13.74 31.20 16.14
CA SER A 455 -12.60 30.34 15.81
C SER A 455 -12.97 29.29 14.77
N LYS A 456 -14.17 28.71 14.85
CA LYS A 456 -14.69 27.79 13.81
C LYS A 456 -14.83 28.52 12.47
N GLN A 457 -15.42 29.72 12.45
CA GLN A 457 -15.53 30.52 11.23
C GLN A 457 -14.16 30.84 10.62
N LYS A 458 -13.16 31.15 11.47
CA LYS A 458 -11.80 31.41 11.01
C LYS A 458 -11.16 30.18 10.38
N LEU A 459 -11.37 28.99 10.96
CA LEU A 459 -10.94 27.71 10.37
C LEU A 459 -11.65 27.46 9.04
N VAL A 460 -12.97 27.63 8.96
CA VAL A 460 -13.73 27.49 7.70
C VAL A 460 -13.17 28.42 6.62
N GLN A 461 -12.90 29.69 6.94
CA GLN A 461 -12.32 30.64 5.99
C GLN A 461 -10.95 30.15 5.46
N SER A 462 -10.07 29.68 6.33
CA SER A 462 -8.77 29.12 5.93
C SER A 462 -8.94 27.88 5.05
N MET A 463 -9.87 27.00 5.42
CA MET A 463 -10.15 25.76 4.66
C MET A 463 -10.77 26.03 3.29
N GLN A 464 -11.58 27.08 3.16
CA GLN A 464 -12.10 27.52 1.85
C GLN A 464 -10.97 27.95 0.91
N GLN A 465 -9.95 28.65 1.43
CA GLN A 465 -8.75 29.00 0.64
C GLN A 465 -7.99 27.74 0.18
N THR A 466 -7.79 26.79 1.10
CA THR A 466 -7.14 25.50 0.79
C THR A 466 -7.97 24.70 -0.25
N TYR A 467 -9.30 24.71 -0.14
CA TYR A 467 -10.18 24.06 -1.12
C TYR A 467 -10.12 24.71 -2.51
N ALA A 468 -10.12 26.06 -2.54
CA ALA A 468 -9.97 26.81 -3.79
C ALA A 468 -8.62 26.52 -4.46
N GLU A 469 -7.53 26.43 -3.67
CA GLU A 469 -6.21 26.01 -4.17
C GLU A 469 -6.25 24.60 -4.78
N PHE A 470 -6.86 23.64 -4.08
CA PHE A 470 -7.01 22.28 -4.62
C PHE A 470 -7.76 22.30 -5.96
N LYS A 471 -8.92 22.96 -6.00
CA LYS A 471 -9.68 23.07 -7.25
C LYS A 471 -8.85 23.72 -8.35
N SER A 472 -8.07 24.75 -8.05
CA SER A 472 -7.17 25.39 -9.01
C SER A 472 -6.14 24.44 -9.59
N ARG A 473 -5.53 23.55 -8.78
CA ARG A 473 -4.61 22.51 -9.29
C ARG A 473 -5.32 21.56 -10.27
N VAL A 474 -6.56 21.16 -9.93
CA VAL A 474 -7.36 20.27 -10.79
C VAL A 474 -7.80 20.98 -12.07
N THR A 475 -8.38 22.17 -12.00
CA THR A 475 -8.84 22.91 -13.20
C THR A 475 -7.68 23.22 -14.14
N ASN A 476 -6.50 23.56 -13.60
CA ASN A 476 -5.32 23.85 -14.40
C ASN A 476 -4.76 22.60 -15.10
N ASN A 477 -4.76 21.46 -14.43
CA ASN A 477 -4.27 20.21 -15.03
C ASN A 477 -5.30 19.60 -15.97
N ARG A 478 -6.55 19.45 -15.50
CA ARG A 478 -7.61 18.72 -16.22
C ARG A 478 -8.35 19.56 -17.26
N LYS A 479 -8.14 20.89 -17.29
CA LYS A 479 -8.83 21.84 -18.17
C LYS A 479 -10.36 21.76 -18.04
N ILE A 480 -10.85 21.52 -16.82
CA ILE A 480 -12.27 21.49 -16.46
C ILE A 480 -12.67 22.88 -15.96
N ASP A 481 -13.83 23.39 -16.39
CA ASP A 481 -14.42 24.60 -15.81
C ASP A 481 -14.68 24.42 -14.32
N GLU A 482 -14.44 25.45 -13.50
CA GLU A 482 -14.55 25.36 -12.05
C GLU A 482 -15.97 25.02 -11.59
N ASN A 483 -17.01 25.55 -12.26
CA ASN A 483 -18.40 25.25 -11.92
C ASN A 483 -18.78 23.80 -12.28
N VAL A 484 -18.18 23.26 -13.35
CA VAL A 484 -18.35 21.86 -13.72
C VAL A 484 -17.61 20.96 -12.72
N LEU A 485 -16.38 21.34 -12.34
CA LEU A 485 -15.59 20.61 -11.34
C LEU A 485 -16.31 20.51 -10.01
N GLU A 486 -17.03 21.54 -9.59
CA GLU A 486 -17.74 21.53 -8.31
C GLU A 486 -18.75 20.37 -8.20
N ASN A 487 -19.36 19.94 -9.34
CA ASN A 487 -20.24 18.76 -9.37
C ASN A 487 -19.51 17.44 -9.12
N TYR A 488 -18.19 17.38 -9.40
CA TYR A 488 -17.36 16.19 -9.26
C TYR A 488 -16.47 16.25 -8.02
N ALA A 489 -16.32 17.43 -7.42
CA ALA A 489 -15.60 17.70 -6.20
C ALA A 489 -16.46 17.46 -4.95
N GLN A 490 -16.47 18.37 -3.97
CA GLN A 490 -17.25 18.27 -2.74
C GLN A 490 -16.89 17.06 -1.87
N GLY A 491 -15.71 16.48 -2.07
CA GLY A 491 -15.29 15.27 -1.36
C GLY A 491 -15.76 13.95 -1.97
N LYS A 492 -16.46 13.98 -3.12
CA LYS A 492 -16.92 12.77 -3.83
C LYS A 492 -15.75 11.88 -4.23
N ILE A 493 -15.96 10.57 -4.14
CA ILE A 493 -15.00 9.54 -4.58
C ILE A 493 -15.49 8.90 -5.88
N TRP A 494 -14.56 8.47 -6.70
CA TRP A 494 -14.82 7.92 -8.02
C TRP A 494 -13.99 6.66 -8.24
N LEU A 495 -14.55 5.65 -8.91
CA LEU A 495 -13.74 4.59 -9.50
C LEU A 495 -12.97 5.13 -10.72
N GLY A 496 -11.87 4.46 -11.09
CA GLY A 496 -11.04 4.93 -12.18
C GLY A 496 -11.77 5.09 -13.51
N ASP A 497 -12.66 4.16 -13.87
CA ASP A 497 -13.48 4.23 -15.07
C ASP A 497 -14.50 5.39 -15.01
N GLU A 498 -15.12 5.63 -13.85
CA GLU A 498 -15.98 6.79 -13.62
C GLU A 498 -15.19 8.10 -13.74
N ALA A 499 -13.99 8.15 -13.13
CA ALA A 499 -13.09 9.31 -13.16
C ALA A 499 -12.65 9.64 -14.59
N LYS A 500 -12.42 8.63 -15.43
CA LYS A 500 -12.15 8.83 -16.86
C LYS A 500 -13.32 9.47 -17.58
N ASN A 501 -14.55 9.01 -17.32
CA ASN A 501 -15.75 9.50 -18.00
C ASN A 501 -16.05 10.98 -17.68
N ILE A 502 -15.58 11.47 -16.52
CA ILE A 502 -15.73 12.88 -16.10
C ILE A 502 -14.42 13.68 -16.23
N ASN A 503 -13.45 13.16 -16.96
CA ASN A 503 -12.15 13.79 -17.25
C ASN A 503 -11.28 14.09 -16.00
N LEU A 504 -11.45 13.37 -14.89
CA LEU A 504 -10.55 13.47 -13.75
C LEU A 504 -9.23 12.70 -13.95
N VAL A 505 -9.20 11.75 -14.88
CA VAL A 505 -7.99 11.07 -15.37
C VAL A 505 -7.98 10.99 -16.89
N ASP A 506 -6.81 10.81 -17.51
CA ASP A 506 -6.65 10.73 -18.97
C ASP A 506 -7.06 9.37 -19.54
N GLY A 507 -6.95 8.32 -18.76
CA GLY A 507 -7.25 6.97 -19.24
C GLY A 507 -7.14 5.91 -18.16
N ILE A 508 -7.51 4.70 -18.58
CA ILE A 508 -7.35 3.48 -17.79
C ILE A 508 -6.12 2.76 -18.29
N ALA A 509 -5.12 2.59 -17.41
CA ALA A 509 -3.89 1.90 -17.74
C ALA A 509 -3.21 1.38 -16.44
N SER A 510 -2.67 0.16 -16.51
CA SER A 510 -1.81 -0.42 -15.49
C SER A 510 -0.43 0.29 -15.44
N LEU A 511 0.35 0.04 -14.40
CA LEU A 511 1.68 0.66 -14.26
C LEU A 511 2.57 0.43 -15.48
N ASP A 512 2.65 -0.79 -15.96
CA ASP A 512 3.48 -1.12 -17.12
C ASP A 512 2.92 -0.55 -18.44
N GLU A 513 1.61 -0.43 -18.56
CA GLU A 513 0.96 0.24 -19.69
C GLU A 513 1.30 1.74 -19.70
N VAL A 514 1.29 2.41 -18.53
CA VAL A 514 1.69 3.83 -18.40
C VAL A 514 3.15 4.03 -18.81
N ILE A 515 4.05 3.13 -18.40
CA ILE A 515 5.46 3.15 -18.82
C ILE A 515 5.57 3.02 -20.35
N LYS A 516 4.83 2.08 -20.96
CA LYS A 516 4.80 1.86 -22.40
C LYS A 516 4.22 3.09 -23.15
N ILE A 517 3.15 3.69 -22.62
CA ILE A 517 2.56 4.93 -23.17
C ILE A 517 3.59 6.06 -23.14
N MET A 518 4.29 6.25 -22.01
CA MET A 518 5.34 7.26 -21.90
C MET A 518 6.47 7.00 -22.91
N ALA A 519 6.95 5.77 -23.00
CA ALA A 519 8.01 5.40 -23.95
C ALA A 519 7.61 5.70 -25.39
N LYS A 520 6.36 5.42 -25.77
CA LYS A 520 5.82 5.72 -27.08
C LYS A 520 5.73 7.24 -27.34
N ASP A 521 5.22 8.00 -26.36
CA ASP A 521 5.08 9.46 -26.48
C ASP A 521 6.44 10.17 -26.57
N LEU A 522 7.49 9.58 -25.99
CA LEU A 522 8.86 10.04 -26.05
C LEU A 522 9.61 9.57 -27.32
N GLY A 523 8.99 8.73 -28.16
CA GLY A 523 9.63 8.15 -29.34
C GLY A 523 10.74 7.16 -29.03
N ILE A 524 10.71 6.52 -27.86
CA ILE A 524 11.72 5.55 -27.43
C ILE A 524 11.30 4.15 -27.88
N ASP A 525 12.22 3.41 -28.53
CA ASP A 525 11.97 2.01 -28.90
C ASP A 525 11.80 1.13 -27.64
N LYS A 526 10.71 0.37 -27.59
CA LYS A 526 10.34 -0.52 -26.46
C LYS A 526 11.46 -1.49 -26.02
N ARG A 527 12.31 -1.91 -26.94
CA ARG A 527 13.40 -2.88 -26.66
C ARG A 527 14.66 -2.24 -26.12
N ASN A 528 14.81 -0.92 -26.27
CA ASN A 528 16.07 -0.21 -26.03
C ASN A 528 16.01 0.81 -24.89
N TYR A 529 14.84 1.11 -24.31
CA TYR A 529 14.76 1.93 -23.11
C TYR A 529 14.90 1.08 -21.84
N ALA A 530 15.40 1.67 -20.76
CA ALA A 530 15.47 1.04 -19.45
C ALA A 530 14.35 1.57 -18.54
N VAL A 531 13.95 0.76 -17.57
CA VAL A 531 13.10 1.17 -16.45
C VAL A 531 13.91 1.07 -15.18
N GLU A 532 13.97 2.14 -14.40
CA GLU A 532 14.69 2.21 -13.14
C GLU A 532 13.73 2.52 -11.98
N ASN A 533 13.62 1.60 -11.04
CA ASN A 533 12.81 1.78 -9.84
C ASN A 533 13.60 2.57 -8.80
N ILE A 534 13.05 3.67 -8.33
CA ILE A 534 13.69 4.57 -7.38
C ILE A 534 13.15 4.28 -5.98
N TYR A 535 13.92 3.56 -5.20
CA TYR A 535 13.64 3.25 -3.80
C TYR A 535 14.55 4.03 -2.86
N LEU A 536 14.08 4.32 -1.65
CA LEU A 536 14.93 4.83 -0.57
C LEU A 536 15.74 3.69 0.06
N GLU A 537 16.91 4.03 0.55
CA GLU A 537 17.77 3.13 1.33
C GLU A 537 17.66 3.53 2.81
N GLU A 538 17.49 2.55 3.69
CA GLU A 538 17.57 2.85 5.12
C GLU A 538 19.00 3.19 5.52
N ASP A 539 19.16 4.32 6.22
CA ASP A 539 20.40 4.66 6.88
C ASP A 539 20.73 3.65 8.02
N LEU A 540 22.03 3.42 8.24
CA LEU A 540 22.51 2.50 9.26
C LEU A 540 22.01 2.86 10.68
N MET A 541 21.87 4.15 10.98
CA MET A 541 21.34 4.62 12.27
C MET A 541 19.85 4.31 12.42
N THR A 542 19.07 4.46 11.36
CA THR A 542 17.65 4.09 11.31
C THR A 542 17.48 2.58 11.50
N LYS A 543 18.35 1.76 10.91
CA LYS A 543 18.39 0.29 11.15
C LYS A 543 18.68 -0.06 12.60
N LEU A 544 19.65 0.62 13.22
CA LEU A 544 19.99 0.43 14.63
C LEU A 544 18.87 0.90 15.57
N GLN A 545 18.20 2.01 15.25
CA GLN A 545 17.04 2.49 16.00
C GLN A 545 15.84 1.54 15.86
N ALA A 546 15.58 1.00 14.68
CA ALA A 546 14.54 0.00 14.46
C ALA A 546 14.81 -1.30 15.23
N LEU A 547 16.06 -1.72 15.36
CA LEU A 547 16.47 -2.85 16.20
C LEU A 547 16.22 -2.57 17.69
N THR A 548 16.59 -1.37 18.16
CA THR A 548 16.41 -0.99 19.57
C THR A 548 14.95 -0.71 19.91
N SER A 549 14.16 -0.14 18.99
CA SER A 549 12.72 0.08 19.19
C SER A 549 11.95 -1.24 19.20
N ARG A 550 12.24 -2.20 18.31
CA ARG A 550 11.64 -3.55 18.34
C ARG A 550 11.92 -4.29 19.66
N VAL A 551 13.09 -4.08 20.25
CA VAL A 551 13.41 -4.62 21.60
C VAL A 551 12.62 -3.89 22.69
N SER A 552 12.45 -2.56 22.59
CA SER A 552 11.66 -1.78 23.56
C SER A 552 10.15 -1.95 23.39
N GLU A 553 9.66 -2.18 22.16
CA GLU A 553 8.24 -2.42 21.87
C GLU A 553 7.73 -3.73 22.42
N LYS A 554 8.56 -4.77 22.51
CA LYS A 554 8.19 -6.00 23.23
C LYS A 554 7.85 -5.79 24.71
N PHE A 555 8.21 -4.64 25.27
CA PHE A 555 7.93 -4.26 26.65
C PHE A 555 6.83 -3.20 26.83
N LYS A 556 6.20 -2.69 25.74
CA LYS A 556 5.15 -1.68 25.85
C LYS A 556 3.74 -2.31 25.69
N LEU A 557 2.93 -2.13 26.74
CA LEU A 557 1.53 -2.59 26.81
C LEU A 557 0.65 -2.15 25.60
N SER A 558 1.01 -1.03 24.94
CA SER A 558 0.33 -0.52 23.76
C SER A 558 0.50 -1.40 22.51
N THR A 559 1.63 -2.11 22.38
CA THR A 559 1.91 -2.99 21.24
C THR A 559 1.12 -4.28 21.33
N GLU A 560 0.97 -4.85 22.53
CA GLU A 560 0.12 -6.04 22.72
C GLU A 560 -1.36 -5.78 22.43
N LEU A 561 -1.86 -4.55 22.68
CA LEU A 561 -3.23 -4.16 22.32
C LEU A 561 -3.40 -3.95 20.82
N LYS A 562 -2.39 -3.40 20.12
CA LYS A 562 -2.40 -3.21 18.66
C LYS A 562 -2.38 -4.56 17.90
N GLU A 563 -1.68 -5.57 18.43
CA GLU A 563 -1.58 -6.89 17.78
C GLU A 563 -2.77 -7.81 18.08
N LYS A 564 -3.37 -7.69 19.27
CA LYS A 564 -4.47 -8.59 19.70
C LYS A 564 -5.85 -8.17 19.22
N ILE A 565 -6.04 -6.91 18.83
CA ILE A 565 -7.33 -6.39 18.37
C ILE A 565 -7.08 -5.51 17.13
N PRO A 566 -7.22 -6.05 15.90
CA PRO A 566 -6.96 -5.34 14.64
C PRO A 566 -7.70 -3.99 14.51
N GLU A 567 -8.89 -3.88 15.13
CA GLU A 567 -9.69 -2.67 15.13
C GLU A 567 -9.02 -1.52 15.92
N THR A 568 -8.24 -1.84 16.97
CA THR A 568 -7.52 -0.83 17.75
C THR A 568 -6.39 -0.19 16.95
N LYS A 569 -5.79 -0.91 15.99
CA LYS A 569 -4.78 -0.36 15.09
C LYS A 569 -5.33 0.81 14.29
N LYS A 570 -6.54 0.65 13.69
CA LYS A 570 -7.21 1.72 12.94
C LYS A 570 -7.48 2.96 13.81
N VAL A 571 -7.82 2.74 15.10
CA VAL A 571 -8.06 3.83 16.07
C VAL A 571 -6.77 4.59 16.38
N PHE A 572 -5.68 3.88 16.64
CA PHE A 572 -4.40 4.50 16.95
C PHE A 572 -3.78 5.18 15.73
N ASP A 573 -3.88 4.57 14.54
CA ASP A 573 -3.38 5.17 13.30
C ASP A 573 -4.12 6.47 12.96
N ALA A 574 -5.45 6.50 13.11
CA ALA A 574 -6.24 7.71 12.90
C ALA A 574 -5.97 8.79 13.96
N TYR A 575 -5.75 8.40 15.22
CA TYR A 575 -5.37 9.32 16.30
C TYR A 575 -3.97 9.90 16.07
N ASP A 576 -3.01 9.07 15.63
CA ASP A 576 -1.65 9.50 15.31
C ASP A 576 -1.64 10.49 14.12
N VAL A 577 -2.44 10.22 13.07
CA VAL A 577 -2.62 11.16 11.94
C VAL A 577 -3.27 12.47 12.41
N ALA A 578 -4.27 12.40 13.28
CA ALA A 578 -4.92 13.59 13.83
C ALA A 578 -3.96 14.41 14.71
N LEU A 579 -3.15 13.75 15.54
CA LEU A 579 -2.13 14.42 16.37
C LEU A 579 -1.02 15.05 15.52
N ALA A 580 -0.49 14.32 14.54
CA ALA A 580 0.57 14.80 13.65
C ALA A 580 0.13 16.04 12.84
N ASN A 581 -1.18 16.16 12.56
CA ASN A 581 -1.75 17.23 11.77
C ASN A 581 -2.69 18.14 12.58
N LYS A 582 -2.53 18.17 13.89
CA LYS A 582 -3.35 19.01 14.79
C LYS A 582 -3.45 20.45 14.26
N ASN A 583 -4.68 20.91 14.06
CA ASN A 583 -5.00 22.25 13.55
C ASN A 583 -4.51 22.60 12.14
N LYS A 584 -4.14 21.59 11.32
CA LYS A 584 -3.76 21.79 9.91
C LYS A 584 -4.85 21.23 9.00
N PRO A 585 -5.14 21.86 7.86
CA PRO A 585 -6.02 21.29 6.85
C PRO A 585 -5.49 19.96 6.31
N LEU A 586 -6.37 18.99 6.12
CA LEU A 586 -6.03 17.67 5.61
C LEU A 586 -6.74 17.41 4.29
N TYR A 587 -5.98 16.85 3.36
CA TYR A 587 -6.48 16.10 2.22
C TYR A 587 -6.35 14.62 2.58
N TYR A 588 -7.42 13.99 3.06
CA TYR A 588 -7.34 12.59 3.49
C TYR A 588 -8.63 11.83 3.17
N LEU A 589 -8.47 10.60 2.70
CA LEU A 589 -9.53 9.62 2.55
C LEU A 589 -9.18 8.42 3.45
N PRO A 590 -9.96 8.14 4.52
CA PRO A 590 -9.57 7.18 5.54
C PRO A 590 -9.88 5.73 5.18
N TYR A 591 -10.53 5.50 4.03
CA TYR A 591 -11.06 4.18 3.70
C TYR A 591 -10.07 3.38 2.89
N LYS A 592 -9.48 2.36 3.49
CA LYS A 592 -9.01 1.21 2.77
C LYS A 592 -10.25 0.34 2.53
N LEU A 593 -10.85 0.43 1.36
CA LEU A 593 -11.95 -0.44 0.97
C LEU A 593 -11.37 -1.84 0.70
N GLU A 594 -11.11 -2.58 1.78
CA GLU A 594 -10.84 -4.00 1.71
C GLU A 594 -12.19 -4.69 1.53
N LEU A 595 -12.36 -5.32 0.39
CA LEU A 595 -13.51 -6.17 0.10
C LEU A 595 -13.09 -7.59 0.51
N TYR A 596 -13.63 -8.07 1.62
CA TYR A 596 -13.48 -9.46 2.06
C TYR A 596 -14.58 -10.31 1.43
#